data_8c041e48f51f2092506d9bba7d89d257
#
_entry.id   8c041e48f51f2092506d9bba7d89d257
#
_cell.length_a   1.000
_cell.length_b   1.000
_cell.length_c   1.000
_cell.angle_alpha   90.00
_cell.angle_beta   90.00
_cell.angle_gamma   90.00
#
_symmetry.space_group_name_H-M   'P 1'
#
loop_
_entity.id
_entity.type
_entity.pdbx_description
1 polymer ?
#
loop_
_entity_poly.entity_id
_entity_poly.type
_entity_poly.pdbx_seq_one_letter_code
_entity_poly.pdbx_strand_id
1 'polypeptide(L)'
;MAQEDVFKKIVSHCKEYGFVFPSSEIYDGLAAVYDYGQNGVELKNNIKRYWWDSMVKLNENIVGIDAAIFMHPKTWEASGHVAAFNDPLIDNKD
;
A
#
# COMPACT_ATOMS: atom_id res chain seq x y z
N MET A 1 -9.06 14.44 19.17
CA MET A 1 -10.02 13.61 19.92
C MET A 1 -10.99 12.89 19.01
N ALA A 2 -11.88 13.65 18.40
CA ALA A 2 -12.89 13.04 17.55
C ALA A 2 -12.29 12.28 16.37
N GLN A 3 -11.21 12.80 15.82
CA GLN A 3 -10.57 12.14 14.68
C GLN A 3 -9.97 10.80 15.05
N GLU A 4 -9.35 10.72 16.24
CA GLU A 4 -8.79 9.47 16.68
C GLU A 4 -9.87 8.43 16.92
N ASP A 5 -11.00 8.86 17.50
CA ASP A 5 -12.09 7.95 17.74
C ASP A 5 -12.68 7.44 16.44
N VAL A 6 -12.83 8.32 15.46
CA VAL A 6 -13.36 7.94 14.15
C VAL A 6 -12.41 6.97 13.46
N PHE A 7 -11.11 7.24 13.52
CA PHE A 7 -10.13 6.38 12.90
C PHE A 7 -10.15 4.99 13.52
N LYS A 8 -10.22 4.91 14.84
CA LYS A 8 -10.28 3.62 15.52
C LYS A 8 -11.54 2.86 15.17
N LYS A 9 -12.65 3.57 15.03
CA LYS A 9 -13.90 2.94 14.63
C LYS A 9 -13.82 2.37 13.23
N ILE A 10 -13.19 3.10 12.31
CA ILE A 10 -13.03 2.63 10.95
C ILE A 10 -12.16 1.38 10.93
N VAL A 11 -11.06 1.39 11.67
CA VAL A 11 -10.16 0.24 11.72
C VAL A 11 -10.88 -0.99 12.25
N SER A 12 -11.62 -0.83 13.36
CA SER A 12 -12.38 -1.94 13.94
C SER A 12 -13.42 -2.48 12.98
N HIS A 13 -14.13 -1.58 12.32
CA HIS A 13 -15.13 -1.97 11.34
C HIS A 13 -14.53 -2.75 10.20
N CYS A 14 -13.39 -2.29 9.70
CA CYS A 14 -12.72 -2.94 8.57
C CYS A 14 -12.24 -4.34 8.94
N LYS A 15 -11.80 -4.52 10.17
CA LYS A 15 -11.39 -5.85 10.61
C LYS A 15 -12.58 -6.78 10.81
N GLU A 16 -13.66 -6.24 11.32
CA GLU A 16 -14.83 -7.06 11.63
C GLU A 16 -15.57 -7.52 10.38
N TYR A 17 -15.62 -6.70 9.35
CA TYR A 17 -16.47 -6.95 8.19
C TYR A 17 -15.71 -7.37 6.93
N GLY A 18 -14.52 -7.92 7.09
CA GLY A 18 -13.83 -8.54 5.99
C GLY A 18 -13.17 -7.59 5.03
N PHE A 19 -12.76 -6.42 5.50
CA PHE A 19 -12.01 -5.49 4.68
C PHE A 19 -10.51 -5.74 4.79
N VAL A 20 -10.00 -5.89 5.99
CA VAL A 20 -8.59 -6.17 6.20
C VAL A 20 -8.41 -7.15 7.35
N PHE A 21 -7.30 -7.87 7.33
CA PHE A 21 -6.90 -8.69 8.47
C PHE A 21 -5.37 -8.81 8.44
N PRO A 22 -4.76 -9.10 9.59
CA PRO A 22 -3.29 -9.16 9.64
C PRO A 22 -2.74 -10.24 8.72
N SER A 23 -1.67 -9.92 8.02
CA SER A 23 -0.97 -10.90 7.19
C SER A 23 -0.44 -12.03 8.06
N SER A 24 -0.50 -13.24 7.54
CA SER A 24 0.00 -14.43 8.25
C SER A 24 -0.70 -14.64 9.59
N GLU A 25 -2.00 -14.43 9.61
CA GLU A 25 -2.77 -14.47 10.86
C GLU A 25 -2.69 -15.82 11.56
N ILE A 26 -2.55 -16.91 10.80
CA ILE A 26 -2.44 -18.24 11.42
C ILE A 26 -1.16 -18.40 12.22
N TYR A 27 -0.22 -17.50 12.07
CA TYR A 27 1.03 -17.48 12.86
C TYR A 27 1.09 -16.22 13.72
N ASP A 28 -0.07 -15.78 14.21
CA ASP A 28 -0.17 -14.60 15.08
C ASP A 28 -0.03 -13.28 14.34
N GLY A 29 0.04 -13.32 13.02
CA GLY A 29 0.09 -12.10 12.23
C GLY A 29 1.42 -11.39 12.23
N LEU A 30 1.52 -10.39 11.38
CA LEU A 30 2.68 -9.52 11.29
C LEU A 30 2.25 -8.11 11.66
N ALA A 31 3.11 -7.39 12.38
CA ALA A 31 2.82 -6.01 12.71
C ALA A 31 2.82 -5.15 11.45
N ALA A 32 1.81 -4.31 11.33
CA ALA A 32 1.74 -3.32 10.27
C ALA A 32 1.66 -3.88 8.85
N VAL A 33 1.39 -5.18 8.70
CA VAL A 33 1.20 -5.80 7.40
C VAL A 33 -0.18 -6.45 7.37
N TYR A 34 -0.96 -6.13 6.35
CA TYR A 34 -2.35 -6.58 6.29
C TYR A 34 -2.67 -7.16 4.93
N ASP A 35 -3.56 -8.14 4.95
CA ASP A 35 -4.18 -8.65 3.73
C ASP A 35 -5.55 -8.01 3.57
N TYR A 36 -5.99 -7.91 2.32
CA TYR A 36 -7.34 -7.45 2.04
C TYR A 36 -8.28 -8.64 2.02
N GLY A 37 -9.37 -8.53 2.78
CA GLY A 37 -10.42 -9.52 2.75
C GLY A 37 -11.31 -9.34 1.53
N GLN A 38 -12.38 -10.14 1.45
CA GLN A 38 -13.23 -10.11 0.27
C GLN A 38 -13.82 -8.74 -0.01
N ASN A 39 -14.24 -8.02 1.03
CA ASN A 39 -14.80 -6.68 0.83
C ASN A 39 -13.70 -5.66 0.55
N GLY A 40 -12.55 -5.83 1.19
CA GLY A 40 -11.45 -4.90 1.00
C GLY A 40 -10.86 -4.94 -0.39
N VAL A 41 -10.71 -6.14 -0.96
CA VAL A 41 -10.14 -6.24 -2.30
C VAL A 41 -11.08 -5.67 -3.35
N GLU A 42 -12.40 -5.81 -3.14
CA GLU A 42 -13.33 -5.21 -4.08
C GLU A 42 -13.27 -3.68 -4.03
N LEU A 43 -13.20 -3.14 -2.82
CA LEU A 43 -13.07 -1.70 -2.65
C LEU A 43 -11.75 -1.21 -3.27
N LYS A 44 -10.67 -1.91 -2.99
CA LYS A 44 -9.37 -1.54 -3.54
C LYS A 44 -9.38 -1.52 -5.06
N ASN A 45 -9.95 -2.57 -5.67
CA ASN A 45 -9.98 -2.66 -7.11
C ASN A 45 -10.90 -1.59 -7.72
N ASN A 46 -11.98 -1.26 -7.03
CA ASN A 46 -12.86 -0.18 -7.51
C ASN A 46 -12.16 1.16 -7.48
N ILE A 47 -11.39 1.42 -6.44
CA ILE A 47 -10.62 2.66 -6.35
C ILE A 47 -9.58 2.73 -7.44
N LYS A 48 -8.88 1.62 -7.69
CA LYS A 48 -7.87 1.58 -8.73
C LYS A 48 -8.48 1.81 -10.11
N ARG A 49 -9.63 1.20 -10.37
CA ARG A 49 -10.32 1.37 -11.65
C ARG A 49 -10.78 2.81 -11.85
N TYR A 50 -11.34 3.38 -10.81
CA TYR A 50 -11.78 4.77 -10.87
C TYR A 50 -10.61 5.70 -11.16
N TRP A 51 -9.50 5.48 -10.48
CA TRP A 51 -8.29 6.27 -10.70
C TRP A 51 -7.79 6.13 -12.12
N TRP A 52 -7.71 4.90 -12.60
CA TRP A 52 -7.22 4.63 -13.95
C TRP A 52 -8.11 5.29 -15.00
N ASP A 53 -9.41 5.11 -14.85
CA ASP A 53 -10.34 5.70 -15.82
C ASP A 53 -10.25 7.21 -15.83
N SER A 54 -10.15 7.81 -14.65
CA SER A 54 -10.09 9.26 -14.54
C SER A 54 -8.79 9.84 -15.11
N MET A 55 -7.68 9.17 -14.86
CA MET A 55 -6.38 9.69 -15.26
C MET A 55 -6.02 9.32 -16.69
N VAL A 56 -6.34 8.12 -17.11
CA VAL A 56 -5.89 7.61 -18.40
C VAL A 56 -6.96 7.73 -19.47
N LYS A 57 -8.14 7.16 -19.21
CA LYS A 57 -9.16 7.08 -20.25
C LYS A 57 -9.80 8.41 -20.59
N LEU A 58 -9.88 9.29 -19.62
CA LEU A 58 -10.51 10.58 -19.85
C LEU A 58 -9.55 11.66 -20.35
N ASN A 59 -8.29 11.33 -20.52
CA ASN A 59 -7.28 12.27 -20.99
C ASN A 59 -6.56 11.70 -22.21
N GLU A 60 -6.59 12.44 -23.30
CA GLU A 60 -6.00 11.97 -24.54
C GLU A 60 -4.47 11.89 -24.50
N ASN A 61 -3.87 12.73 -23.69
CA ASN A 61 -2.41 12.85 -23.66
C ASN A 61 -1.75 12.04 -22.55
N ILE A 62 -2.49 11.13 -21.91
CA ILE A 62 -1.96 10.29 -20.85
C ILE A 62 -2.17 8.84 -21.22
N VAL A 63 -1.10 8.06 -21.16
CA VAL A 63 -1.18 6.63 -21.37
C VAL A 63 -0.67 5.92 -20.14
N GLY A 64 -1.14 4.69 -19.94
CA GLY A 64 -0.76 3.93 -18.77
C GLY A 64 0.33 2.92 -19.09
N ILE A 65 1.17 2.70 -18.12
CA ILE A 65 2.12 1.60 -18.18
C ILE A 65 2.10 0.86 -16.85
N ASP A 66 2.49 -0.38 -16.91
CA ASP A 66 2.58 -1.20 -15.70
C ASP A 66 4.04 -1.62 -15.59
N ALA A 67 4.81 -0.80 -14.88
CA ALA A 67 6.24 -0.97 -14.81
C ALA A 67 6.62 -2.15 -13.93
N ALA A 68 7.77 -2.75 -14.23
CA ALA A 68 8.30 -3.84 -13.42
C ALA A 68 8.73 -3.32 -12.07
N ILE A 69 8.59 -4.18 -11.06
CA ILE A 69 9.05 -3.84 -9.72
C ILE A 69 10.58 -3.83 -9.67
N PHE A 70 11.20 -4.83 -10.31
CA PHE A 70 12.64 -4.94 -10.32
C PHE A 70 13.22 -4.06 -11.41
N MET A 71 14.16 -3.21 -11.03
CA MET A 71 14.73 -2.27 -11.95
C MET A 71 16.26 -2.28 -11.85
N HIS A 72 16.91 -1.75 -12.88
CA HIS A 72 18.35 -1.65 -12.87
C HIS A 72 18.79 -0.80 -11.66
N PRO A 73 19.87 -1.19 -10.96
CA PRO A 73 20.32 -0.43 -9.80
C PRO A 73 20.56 1.06 -10.06
N LYS A 74 20.92 1.41 -11.28
CA LYS A 74 21.14 2.81 -11.60
C LYS A 74 19.88 3.65 -11.46
N THR A 75 18.72 3.04 -11.60
CA THR A 75 17.46 3.73 -11.41
C THR A 75 17.37 4.28 -9.99
N TRP A 76 17.72 3.45 -9.02
CA TRP A 76 17.64 3.85 -7.60
C TRP A 76 18.77 4.80 -7.24
N GLU A 77 19.91 4.62 -7.86
CA GLU A 77 21.03 5.52 -7.65
C GLU A 77 20.69 6.92 -8.15
N ALA A 78 20.14 7.00 -9.36
CA ALA A 78 19.78 8.29 -9.94
C ALA A 78 18.70 9.00 -9.15
N SER A 79 17.77 8.24 -8.59
CA SER A 79 16.68 8.81 -7.81
C SER A 79 17.09 9.16 -6.38
N GLY A 80 18.29 8.74 -5.96
CA GLY A 80 18.77 9.02 -4.61
C GLY A 80 18.33 8.02 -3.56
N HIS A 81 17.61 6.98 -3.95
CA HIS A 81 17.09 6.04 -2.97
C HIS A 81 18.16 5.17 -2.32
N VAL A 82 19.23 4.90 -3.04
CA VAL A 82 20.31 4.09 -2.49
C VAL A 82 20.90 4.73 -1.24
N ALA A 83 21.19 6.00 -1.31
CA ALA A 83 21.76 6.72 -0.17
C ALA A 83 20.74 6.81 0.98
N ALA A 84 19.48 6.99 0.63
CA ALA A 84 18.43 7.15 1.64
C ALA A 84 18.21 5.89 2.46
N PHE A 85 18.52 4.72 1.90
CA PHE A 85 18.27 3.45 2.59
C PHE A 85 19.42 2.95 3.43
N ASN A 86 20.50 3.71 3.51
CA ASN A 86 21.64 3.29 4.31
C ASN A 86 21.43 3.48 5.79
N ASP A 87 20.72 4.53 6.17
CA ASP A 87 20.55 4.86 7.57
C ASP A 87 19.85 3.78 8.39
N PRO A 88 18.74 3.21 7.91
CA PRO A 88 18.03 2.22 8.73
C PRO A 88 18.87 1.00 9.09
N LEU A 89 19.83 0.65 8.27
CA LEU A 89 20.65 -0.53 8.52
C LEU A 89 21.54 -0.36 9.75
N ILE A 90 21.94 0.87 10.03
CA ILE A 90 22.80 1.13 11.19
C ILE A 90 22.05 0.88 12.48
N ASP A 91 20.81 1.25 12.51
CA ASP A 91 20.00 1.14 13.72
C ASP A 91 19.71 -0.29 14.12
N ASN A 92 19.77 -1.19 13.18
CA ASN A 92 19.43 -2.58 13.43
C ASN A 92 20.58 -3.41 13.96
N LYS A 93 21.69 -2.80 14.21
CA LYS A 93 22.84 -3.55 14.70
C LYS A 93 22.59 -4.14 16.07
N ASP A 94 21.79 -3.48 16.84
CA ASP A 94 21.49 -3.98 18.17
C ASP A 94 20.62 -5.20 18.13
#